data_39d773d064fcfeb4d114c950573e3307
#
_entry.id   39d773d064fcfeb4d114c950573e3307
#
_cell.length_a   1.000
_cell.length_b   1.000
_cell.length_c   1.000
_cell.angle_alpha   90.00
_cell.angle_beta   90.00
_cell.angle_gamma   90.00
#
_symmetry.space_group_name_H-M   'P 1'
#
loop_
_entity.id
_entity.type
_entity.pdbx_description
1 polymer ?
#
loop_
_entity_poly.entity_id
_entity_poly.type
_entity_poly.pdbx_seq_one_letter_code
_entity_poly.pdbx_strand_id
1 'polypeptide(L)'
;MKPRLSTVPTVAWIMLLALLAAWLLTWSPTAAAADQVVDLLARSRALQRAQQAVLGVQAVAVEDARSARTLGKARSGSGVLIGADGLVLTIGYLVLEAEAVALVHGDGRLVPARVLGYDVATGFGLLQALTPLGLEPAPLGRSGAVVAEQPLMIASGGGDGAVSVAQLVSRRDFAGYWEYHIEAALFTAPPRRDHSGAGLFNSAGELVGIGSLLVADAAGSVEGRTDGVGGGAGQRPQRSGNLFVPVDLLTPILAELRARGFSAASRRAWLGLNCAVLDGRIRVLRVSDDSPADVAGLVAGDGILRIDGTEVHAVDQLWKTLWAGGAPEREISLEIERDNLVQTLKVFSVDRMKTLKRAKGI
;
A
#
# COMPACT_ATOMS: atom_id res chain seq x y z
N MET A 1 -10.65 -40.49 -80.38
CA MET A 1 -10.91 -40.87 -78.99
C MET A 1 -11.30 -39.62 -78.17
N LYS A 2 -12.56 -39.51 -77.77
CA LYS A 2 -13.05 -38.43 -76.94
C LYS A 2 -13.06 -38.88 -75.47
N PRO A 3 -12.59 -38.11 -74.48
CA PRO A 3 -12.65 -38.54 -73.08
C PRO A 3 -14.11 -38.36 -72.57
N ARG A 4 -14.63 -39.39 -71.92
CA ARG A 4 -15.91 -39.37 -71.19
C ARG A 4 -15.70 -38.60 -69.88
N LEU A 5 -16.32 -37.45 -69.74
CA LEU A 5 -16.50 -36.77 -68.47
C LEU A 5 -17.48 -37.57 -67.59
N SER A 6 -17.01 -38.12 -66.49
CA SER A 6 -17.85 -38.73 -65.47
C SER A 6 -18.58 -37.65 -64.68
N THR A 7 -19.89 -37.57 -64.82
CA THR A 7 -20.75 -36.72 -64.01
C THR A 7 -20.85 -37.29 -62.61
N VAL A 8 -20.25 -36.63 -61.66
CA VAL A 8 -20.47 -36.92 -60.22
C VAL A 8 -21.94 -36.59 -59.92
N PRO A 9 -22.71 -37.49 -59.30
CA PRO A 9 -24.13 -37.24 -59.09
C PRO A 9 -24.34 -36.09 -58.11
N THR A 10 -25.19 -35.15 -58.53
CA THR A 10 -25.60 -33.95 -57.79
C THR A 10 -26.06 -34.23 -56.34
N VAL A 11 -26.49 -35.43 -56.06
CA VAL A 11 -26.90 -35.91 -54.72
C VAL A 11 -25.74 -35.94 -53.72
N ALA A 12 -24.48 -36.20 -54.16
CA ALA A 12 -23.31 -36.24 -53.28
C ALA A 12 -22.92 -34.85 -52.77
N TRP A 13 -23.12 -33.81 -53.58
CA TRP A 13 -22.88 -32.42 -53.18
C TRP A 13 -23.93 -31.89 -52.22
N ILE A 14 -25.19 -32.29 -52.38
CA ILE A 14 -26.27 -31.92 -51.45
C ILE A 14 -26.08 -32.59 -50.08
N MET A 15 -25.67 -33.83 -50.05
CA MET A 15 -25.34 -34.51 -48.78
C MET A 15 -24.10 -33.91 -48.09
N LEU A 16 -23.06 -33.51 -48.81
CA LEU A 16 -21.89 -32.85 -48.26
C LEU A 16 -22.20 -31.46 -47.67
N LEU A 17 -23.02 -30.68 -48.36
CA LEU A 17 -23.50 -29.40 -47.89
C LEU A 17 -24.43 -29.53 -46.66
N ALA A 18 -25.29 -30.55 -46.63
CA ALA A 18 -26.14 -30.85 -45.48
C ALA A 18 -25.33 -31.29 -44.26
N LEU A 19 -24.27 -32.09 -44.46
CA LEU A 19 -23.34 -32.52 -43.39
C LEU A 19 -22.49 -31.32 -42.88
N LEU A 20 -22.04 -30.45 -43.77
CA LEU A 20 -21.33 -29.21 -43.39
C LEU A 20 -22.25 -28.24 -42.63
N ALA A 21 -23.50 -28.10 -43.06
CA ALA A 21 -24.49 -27.26 -42.37
C ALA A 21 -24.86 -27.86 -40.98
N ALA A 22 -25.00 -29.19 -40.89
CA ALA A 22 -25.24 -29.85 -39.63
C ALA A 22 -24.03 -29.73 -38.66
N TRP A 23 -22.80 -29.74 -39.19
CA TRP A 23 -21.57 -29.55 -38.42
C TRP A 23 -21.43 -28.11 -37.92
N LEU A 24 -21.82 -27.11 -38.71
CA LEU A 24 -21.88 -25.70 -38.32
C LEU A 24 -22.98 -25.42 -37.29
N LEU A 25 -24.09 -26.13 -37.32
CA LEU A 25 -25.19 -26.02 -36.36
C LEU A 25 -24.89 -26.71 -35.00
N THR A 26 -23.94 -27.64 -34.94
CA THR A 26 -23.53 -28.27 -33.67
C THR A 26 -22.47 -27.48 -32.90
N TRP A 27 -21.94 -26.41 -33.49
CA TRP A 27 -20.95 -25.54 -32.85
C TRP A 27 -21.59 -24.26 -32.23
N SER A 28 -22.78 -24.39 -31.67
CA SER A 28 -23.31 -23.39 -30.79
C SER A 28 -22.51 -23.44 -29.51
N PRO A 29 -21.88 -22.35 -29.06
CA PRO A 29 -21.23 -22.34 -27.74
C PRO A 29 -22.26 -22.78 -26.71
N THR A 30 -21.89 -23.71 -25.85
CA THR A 30 -22.77 -24.12 -24.74
C THR A 30 -23.12 -22.88 -23.91
N ALA A 31 -24.30 -22.81 -23.34
CA ALA A 31 -24.72 -21.68 -22.51
C ALA A 31 -23.64 -21.36 -21.45
N ALA A 32 -23.00 -22.38 -20.89
CA ALA A 32 -21.88 -22.24 -19.96
C ALA A 32 -20.66 -21.50 -20.56
N ALA A 33 -20.33 -21.72 -21.84
CA ALA A 33 -19.23 -21.01 -22.50
C ALA A 33 -19.61 -19.53 -22.79
N ALA A 34 -20.87 -19.27 -23.12
CA ALA A 34 -21.37 -17.90 -23.28
C ALA A 34 -21.34 -17.13 -21.95
N ASP A 35 -21.76 -17.76 -20.85
CA ASP A 35 -21.72 -17.16 -19.51
C ASP A 35 -20.28 -16.88 -19.06
N GLN A 36 -19.33 -17.76 -19.34
CA GLN A 36 -17.92 -17.51 -19.07
C GLN A 36 -17.34 -16.32 -19.84
N VAL A 37 -17.71 -16.16 -21.11
CA VAL A 37 -17.27 -15.01 -21.92
C VAL A 37 -17.85 -13.71 -21.38
N VAL A 38 -19.13 -13.72 -21.00
CA VAL A 38 -19.79 -12.54 -20.38
C VAL A 38 -19.10 -12.15 -19.08
N ASP A 39 -18.77 -13.11 -18.21
CA ASP A 39 -18.06 -12.86 -16.95
C ASP A 39 -16.65 -12.30 -17.17
N LEU A 40 -15.89 -12.88 -18.11
CA LEU A 40 -14.56 -12.36 -18.47
C LEU A 40 -14.61 -10.93 -19.02
N LEU A 41 -15.58 -10.62 -19.86
CA LEU A 41 -15.77 -9.27 -20.37
C LEU A 41 -16.18 -8.28 -19.28
N ALA A 42 -17.02 -8.71 -18.34
CA ALA A 42 -17.43 -7.90 -17.19
C ALA A 42 -16.22 -7.57 -16.30
N ARG A 43 -15.38 -8.57 -15.98
CA ARG A 43 -14.13 -8.38 -15.21
C ARG A 43 -13.14 -7.47 -15.94
N SER A 44 -12.95 -7.66 -17.24
CA SER A 44 -12.07 -6.81 -18.05
C SER A 44 -12.51 -5.34 -17.99
N ARG A 45 -13.82 -5.08 -18.14
CA ARG A 45 -14.38 -3.72 -18.05
C ARG A 45 -14.23 -3.13 -16.64
N ALA A 46 -14.41 -3.95 -15.60
CA ALA A 46 -14.24 -3.52 -14.23
C ALA A 46 -12.79 -3.11 -13.94
N LEU A 47 -11.82 -3.89 -14.37
CA LEU A 47 -10.39 -3.59 -14.23
C LEU A 47 -10.00 -2.34 -15.05
N GLN A 48 -10.55 -2.17 -16.23
CA GLN A 48 -10.32 -0.96 -17.04
C GLN A 48 -10.85 0.30 -16.34
N ARG A 49 -12.06 0.27 -15.77
CA ARG A 49 -12.60 1.40 -14.97
C ARG A 49 -11.72 1.67 -13.74
N ALA A 50 -11.30 0.61 -13.04
CA ALA A 50 -10.40 0.73 -11.88
C ALA A 50 -9.08 1.41 -12.25
N GLN A 51 -8.48 1.04 -13.38
CA GLN A 51 -7.28 1.70 -13.90
C GLN A 51 -7.53 3.19 -14.21
N GLN A 52 -8.66 3.53 -14.81
CA GLN A 52 -9.01 4.92 -15.13
C GLN A 52 -9.21 5.80 -13.91
N ALA A 53 -9.57 5.20 -12.74
CA ALA A 53 -9.68 5.91 -11.49
C ALA A 53 -8.31 6.23 -10.85
N VAL A 54 -7.19 5.73 -11.39
CA VAL A 54 -5.86 5.96 -10.85
C VAL A 54 -5.22 7.19 -11.50
N LEU A 55 -4.80 8.12 -10.67
CA LEU A 55 -4.23 9.41 -11.03
C LEU A 55 -2.78 9.49 -10.58
N GLY A 56 -1.96 10.26 -11.29
CA GLY A 56 -0.68 10.69 -10.75
C GLY A 56 -0.90 11.72 -9.62
N VAL A 57 0.01 11.71 -8.66
CA VAL A 57 0.07 12.71 -7.58
C VAL A 57 1.43 13.38 -7.64
N GLN A 58 1.45 14.69 -7.72
CA GLN A 58 2.65 15.53 -7.59
C GLN A 58 2.46 16.45 -6.40
N ALA A 59 3.42 16.48 -5.50
CA ALA A 59 3.36 17.32 -4.31
C ALA A 59 4.69 18.04 -4.07
N VAL A 60 4.61 19.26 -3.55
CA VAL A 60 5.74 20.04 -3.11
C VAL A 60 5.57 20.34 -1.64
N ALA A 61 6.54 19.97 -0.82
CA ALA A 61 6.54 20.24 0.60
C ALA A 61 6.87 21.72 0.90
N VAL A 62 6.39 22.24 2.04
CA VAL A 62 6.77 23.56 2.55
C VAL A 62 8.30 23.68 2.66
N GLU A 63 8.83 24.90 2.59
CA GLU A 63 10.27 25.14 2.46
C GLU A 63 11.10 24.49 3.57
N ASP A 64 10.63 24.57 4.79
CA ASP A 64 11.31 24.07 6.00
C ASP A 64 10.68 22.78 6.55
N ALA A 65 10.05 21.97 5.68
CA ALA A 65 9.46 20.70 6.05
C ALA A 65 10.50 19.73 6.63
N ARG A 66 10.23 19.21 7.83
CA ARG A 66 11.11 18.17 8.43
C ARG A 66 11.22 16.92 7.56
N SER A 67 10.11 16.52 6.93
CA SER A 67 10.05 15.40 6.02
C SER A 67 10.88 15.57 4.74
N ALA A 68 11.22 16.81 4.36
CA ALA A 68 12.01 17.05 3.15
C ALA A 68 13.43 16.47 3.23
N ARG A 69 14.00 16.31 4.43
CA ARG A 69 15.33 15.69 4.62
C ARG A 69 15.39 14.22 4.21
N THR A 70 14.29 13.50 4.32
CA THR A 70 14.23 12.05 4.04
C THR A 70 13.43 11.72 2.78
N LEU A 71 12.41 12.51 2.47
CA LEU A 71 11.47 12.25 1.36
C LEU A 71 11.70 13.18 0.16
N GLY A 72 12.54 14.20 0.31
CA GLY A 72 12.70 15.25 -0.69
C GLY A 72 11.59 16.30 -0.63
N LYS A 73 11.82 17.45 -1.27
CA LYS A 73 10.86 18.56 -1.36
C LYS A 73 9.78 18.27 -2.41
N ALA A 74 10.19 17.81 -3.59
CA ALA A 74 9.30 17.39 -4.67
C ALA A 74 9.05 15.88 -4.58
N ARG A 75 7.78 15.49 -4.62
CA ARG A 75 7.37 14.09 -4.48
C ARG A 75 6.37 13.74 -5.56
N SER A 76 6.49 12.53 -6.08
CA SER A 76 5.57 12.01 -7.10
C SER A 76 5.17 10.58 -6.78
N GLY A 77 3.97 10.23 -7.18
CA GLY A 77 3.41 8.90 -7.01
C GLY A 77 2.01 8.82 -7.61
N SER A 78 1.15 8.04 -7.00
CA SER A 78 -0.19 7.77 -7.48
C SER A 78 -1.25 8.03 -6.42
N GLY A 79 -2.49 8.14 -6.83
CA GLY A 79 -3.66 8.15 -5.98
C GLY A 79 -4.85 7.55 -6.70
N VAL A 80 -5.82 7.07 -5.97
CA VAL A 80 -7.02 6.44 -6.51
C VAL A 80 -8.24 7.28 -6.19
N LEU A 81 -9.00 7.68 -7.20
CA LEU A 81 -10.29 8.33 -7.03
C LEU A 81 -11.26 7.35 -6.38
N ILE A 82 -11.77 7.68 -5.18
CA ILE A 82 -12.67 6.86 -4.38
C ILE A 82 -14.03 7.50 -4.13
N GLY A 83 -14.23 8.75 -4.54
CA GLY A 83 -15.50 9.48 -4.37
C GLY A 83 -15.86 10.29 -5.61
N ALA A 84 -17.13 10.29 -5.99
CA ALA A 84 -17.64 11.06 -7.13
C ALA A 84 -17.47 12.57 -6.95
N ASP A 85 -17.26 13.03 -5.71
CA ASP A 85 -16.96 14.40 -5.34
C ASP A 85 -15.49 14.78 -5.57
N GLY A 86 -14.69 13.91 -6.19
CA GLY A 86 -13.27 14.15 -6.45
C GLY A 86 -12.35 13.78 -5.28
N LEU A 87 -12.80 12.90 -4.39
CA LEU A 87 -12.01 12.40 -3.28
C LEU A 87 -10.99 11.37 -3.76
N VAL A 88 -9.70 11.60 -3.48
CA VAL A 88 -8.59 10.75 -3.91
C VAL A 88 -7.83 10.21 -2.70
N LEU A 89 -7.67 8.90 -2.64
CA LEU A 89 -6.87 8.20 -1.64
C LEU A 89 -5.45 7.96 -2.17
N THR A 90 -4.46 8.27 -1.36
CA THR A 90 -3.04 8.04 -1.67
C THR A 90 -2.28 7.57 -0.43
N ILE A 91 -0.97 7.40 -0.54
CA ILE A 91 -0.11 7.17 0.61
C ILE A 91 0.38 8.51 1.17
N GLY A 92 0.29 8.65 2.48
CA GLY A 92 0.42 9.94 3.17
C GLY A 92 1.79 10.60 3.06
N TYR A 93 2.88 9.82 2.97
CA TYR A 93 4.20 10.43 2.84
C TYR A 93 4.39 11.26 1.56
N LEU A 94 3.59 11.02 0.52
CA LEU A 94 3.61 11.85 -0.69
C LEU A 94 3.13 13.28 -0.39
N VAL A 95 2.14 13.41 0.49
CA VAL A 95 1.46 14.68 0.79
C VAL A 95 1.78 15.26 2.17
N LEU A 96 2.70 14.60 2.88
CA LEU A 96 3.15 15.04 4.21
C LEU A 96 3.80 16.42 4.12
N GLU A 97 3.29 17.41 4.90
CA GLU A 97 3.77 18.80 4.90
C GLU A 97 3.74 19.45 3.50
N ALA A 98 2.81 19.02 2.62
CA ALA A 98 2.71 19.57 1.28
C ALA A 98 2.13 21.00 1.30
N GLU A 99 2.77 21.90 0.56
CA GLU A 99 2.28 23.26 0.26
C GLU A 99 1.38 23.26 -0.97
N ALA A 100 1.74 22.47 -1.99
CA ALA A 100 1.01 22.35 -3.23
C ALA A 100 0.87 20.89 -3.64
N VAL A 101 -0.31 20.55 -4.18
CA VAL A 101 -0.60 19.22 -4.74
C VAL A 101 -1.32 19.37 -6.05
N ALA A 102 -0.89 18.59 -7.04
CA ALA A 102 -1.58 18.43 -8.31
C ALA A 102 -1.84 16.94 -8.60
N LEU A 103 -3.01 16.66 -9.15
CA LEU A 103 -3.36 15.36 -9.71
C LEU A 103 -3.03 15.37 -11.20
N VAL A 104 -2.40 14.31 -11.69
CA VAL A 104 -2.09 14.13 -13.11
C VAL A 104 -3.10 13.15 -13.68
N HIS A 105 -3.97 13.66 -14.54
CA HIS A 105 -4.94 12.84 -15.26
C HIS A 105 -4.25 11.97 -16.32
N GLY A 106 -4.88 10.89 -16.79
CA GLY A 106 -4.31 9.97 -17.78
C GLY A 106 -3.96 10.61 -19.13
N ASP A 107 -4.57 11.76 -19.47
CA ASP A 107 -4.24 12.58 -20.64
C ASP A 107 -3.09 13.58 -20.39
N GLY A 108 -2.46 13.54 -19.21
CA GLY A 108 -1.39 14.45 -18.79
C GLY A 108 -1.86 15.79 -18.23
N ARG A 109 -3.16 16.06 -18.19
CA ARG A 109 -3.72 17.30 -17.61
C ARG A 109 -3.49 17.36 -16.12
N LEU A 110 -3.03 18.51 -15.64
CA LEU A 110 -2.85 18.78 -14.21
C LEU A 110 -4.13 19.36 -13.61
N VAL A 111 -4.61 18.75 -12.55
CA VAL A 111 -5.75 19.19 -11.77
C VAL A 111 -5.29 19.58 -10.37
N PRO A 112 -5.44 20.84 -9.96
CA PRO A 112 -5.09 21.25 -8.60
C PRO A 112 -5.89 20.46 -7.57
N ALA A 113 -5.25 20.12 -6.46
CA ALA A 113 -5.88 19.43 -5.35
C ALA A 113 -5.42 20.04 -4.01
N ARG A 114 -6.24 19.85 -2.98
CA ARG A 114 -5.86 20.17 -1.60
C ARG A 114 -5.70 18.89 -0.77
N VAL A 115 -4.81 18.92 0.19
CA VAL A 115 -4.68 17.88 1.19
C VAL A 115 -5.86 18.01 2.15
N LEU A 116 -6.71 17.00 2.24
CA LEU A 116 -7.75 16.90 3.26
C LEU A 116 -7.20 16.37 4.56
N GLY A 117 -6.30 15.41 4.49
CA GLY A 117 -5.72 14.81 5.67
C GLY A 117 -4.57 13.86 5.40
N TYR A 118 -3.86 13.59 6.50
CA TYR A 118 -2.86 12.56 6.61
C TYR A 118 -3.07 11.79 7.91
N ASP A 119 -3.28 10.49 7.80
CA ASP A 119 -3.45 9.62 8.96
C ASP A 119 -2.13 8.93 9.30
N VAL A 120 -1.50 9.34 10.38
CA VAL A 120 -0.23 8.78 10.84
C VAL A 120 -0.37 7.31 11.23
N ALA A 121 -1.54 6.92 11.72
CA ALA A 121 -1.78 5.56 12.20
C ALA A 121 -1.78 4.55 11.05
N THR A 122 -2.46 4.84 9.95
CA THR A 122 -2.55 3.96 8.79
C THR A 122 -1.57 4.32 7.68
N GLY A 123 -1.08 5.56 7.67
CA GLY A 123 -0.26 6.09 6.60
C GLY A 123 -1.05 6.56 5.38
N PHE A 124 -2.38 6.58 5.40
CA PHE A 124 -3.18 7.11 4.30
C PHE A 124 -3.07 8.64 4.17
N GLY A 125 -3.03 9.11 2.93
CA GLY A 125 -3.24 10.50 2.56
C GLY A 125 -4.57 10.66 1.83
N LEU A 126 -5.30 11.72 2.12
CA LEU A 126 -6.58 12.03 1.49
C LEU A 126 -6.49 13.40 0.81
N LEU A 127 -6.86 13.43 -0.47
CA LEU A 127 -6.84 14.61 -1.31
C LEU A 127 -8.25 14.92 -1.83
N GLN A 128 -8.50 16.20 -2.08
CA GLN A 128 -9.69 16.69 -2.74
C GLN A 128 -9.29 17.40 -4.03
N ALA A 129 -9.74 16.91 -5.17
CA ALA A 129 -9.63 17.62 -6.44
C ALA A 129 -10.42 18.93 -6.36
N LEU A 130 -9.84 20.03 -6.87
CA LEU A 130 -10.49 21.35 -6.86
C LEU A 130 -11.39 21.60 -8.08
N THR A 131 -11.30 20.75 -9.08
CA THR A 131 -12.17 20.76 -10.27
C THR A 131 -12.62 19.35 -10.59
N PRO A 132 -13.75 19.17 -11.29
CA PRO A 132 -14.23 17.85 -11.67
C PRO A 132 -13.21 17.07 -12.50
N LEU A 133 -13.02 15.80 -12.14
CA LEU A 133 -12.10 14.90 -12.82
C LEU A 133 -12.71 14.25 -14.06
N GLY A 134 -14.04 14.10 -14.12
CA GLY A 134 -14.74 13.42 -15.22
C GLY A 134 -14.49 11.91 -15.26
N LEU A 135 -14.12 11.32 -14.12
CA LEU A 135 -13.81 9.90 -13.95
C LEU A 135 -14.79 9.24 -12.99
N GLU A 136 -15.01 7.95 -13.17
CA GLU A 136 -15.75 7.12 -12.21
C GLU A 136 -14.82 6.72 -11.05
N PRO A 137 -15.28 6.82 -9.79
CA PRO A 137 -14.49 6.36 -8.66
C PRO A 137 -14.37 4.84 -8.63
N ALA A 138 -13.22 4.33 -8.19
CA ALA A 138 -13.04 2.92 -7.91
C ALA A 138 -13.85 2.51 -6.68
N PRO A 139 -14.61 1.41 -6.73
CA PRO A 139 -15.28 0.89 -5.55
C PRO A 139 -14.27 0.38 -4.54
N LEU A 140 -14.56 0.57 -3.25
CA LEU A 140 -13.77 0.00 -2.17
C LEU A 140 -14.13 -1.47 -1.99
N GLY A 141 -13.14 -2.34 -2.05
CA GLY A 141 -13.27 -3.76 -1.78
C GLY A 141 -12.98 -4.12 -0.32
N ARG A 142 -12.73 -5.39 -0.08
CA ARG A 142 -12.39 -5.95 1.23
C ARG A 142 -11.00 -6.57 1.18
N SER A 143 -10.03 -5.92 1.81
CA SER A 143 -8.64 -6.40 1.87
C SER A 143 -8.54 -7.78 2.52
N GLY A 144 -9.34 -8.01 3.56
CA GLY A 144 -9.42 -9.28 4.27
C GLY A 144 -9.91 -10.46 3.42
N ALA A 145 -10.64 -10.20 2.33
CA ALA A 145 -11.16 -11.24 1.43
C ALA A 145 -10.15 -11.68 0.34
N VAL A 146 -9.04 -10.95 0.16
CA VAL A 146 -8.01 -11.34 -0.82
C VAL A 146 -7.33 -12.63 -0.35
N VAL A 147 -7.29 -13.63 -1.21
CA VAL A 147 -6.64 -14.92 -0.92
C VAL A 147 -5.28 -15.01 -1.61
N ALA A 148 -4.40 -15.88 -1.07
CA ALA A 148 -3.10 -16.14 -1.67
C ALA A 148 -3.25 -16.66 -3.11
N GLU A 149 -2.26 -16.35 -3.96
CA GLU A 149 -2.20 -16.74 -5.38
C GLU A 149 -3.29 -16.14 -6.29
N GLN A 150 -4.30 -15.47 -5.74
CA GLN A 150 -5.27 -14.77 -6.57
C GLN A 150 -4.58 -13.64 -7.35
N PRO A 151 -4.79 -13.54 -8.68
CA PRO A 151 -4.23 -12.43 -9.44
C PRO A 151 -4.86 -11.11 -9.02
N LEU A 152 -4.00 -10.13 -8.75
CA LEU A 152 -4.35 -8.77 -8.39
C LEU A 152 -3.77 -7.83 -9.43
N MET A 153 -4.48 -6.74 -9.73
CA MET A 153 -3.97 -5.68 -10.58
C MET A 153 -3.35 -4.60 -9.72
N ILE A 154 -2.10 -4.21 -10.03
CA ILE A 154 -1.50 -2.98 -9.53
C ILE A 154 -1.56 -1.96 -10.64
N ALA A 155 -2.14 -0.79 -10.35
CA ALA A 155 -2.17 0.34 -11.28
C ALA A 155 -1.54 1.58 -10.63
N SER A 156 -0.60 2.21 -11.34
CA SER A 156 -0.02 3.52 -11.03
C SER A 156 -0.55 4.58 -11.98
N GLY A 157 -0.61 5.83 -11.53
CA GLY A 157 -1.15 6.96 -12.28
C GLY A 157 -0.05 7.92 -12.76
N GLY A 158 -0.48 8.86 -13.62
CA GLY A 158 0.39 9.82 -14.31
C GLY A 158 0.56 9.45 -15.78
N GLY A 159 1.19 10.32 -16.59
CA GLY A 159 1.25 10.22 -18.06
C GLY A 159 1.68 8.85 -18.62
N ASP A 160 2.56 8.14 -17.91
CA ASP A 160 3.03 6.79 -18.23
C ASP A 160 2.47 5.74 -17.27
N GLY A 161 1.30 5.96 -16.70
CA GLY A 161 0.65 5.08 -15.75
C GLY A 161 0.67 3.63 -16.21
N ALA A 162 1.26 2.75 -15.40
CA ALA A 162 1.48 1.37 -15.76
C ALA A 162 0.59 0.41 -14.97
N VAL A 163 0.18 -0.66 -15.62
CA VAL A 163 -0.59 -1.75 -15.03
C VAL A 163 0.27 -3.02 -15.01
N SER A 164 0.20 -3.76 -13.94
CA SER A 164 0.81 -5.09 -13.84
C SER A 164 -0.04 -6.04 -13.02
N VAL A 165 0.19 -7.32 -13.22
CA VAL A 165 -0.39 -8.38 -12.39
C VAL A 165 0.59 -8.73 -11.28
N ALA A 166 0.06 -8.87 -10.08
CA ALA A 166 0.78 -9.35 -8.91
C ALA A 166 -0.03 -10.41 -8.18
N GLN A 167 0.58 -11.07 -7.21
CA GLN A 167 -0.08 -12.03 -6.33
C GLN A 167 0.18 -11.65 -4.88
N LEU A 168 -0.80 -11.91 -4.02
CA LEU A 168 -0.60 -11.83 -2.58
C LEU A 168 0.37 -12.93 -2.15
N VAL A 169 1.51 -12.55 -1.58
CA VAL A 169 2.53 -13.48 -1.10
C VAL A 169 2.35 -13.76 0.39
N SER A 170 2.06 -12.72 1.16
CA SER A 170 1.75 -12.85 2.59
C SER A 170 0.84 -11.72 3.07
N ARG A 171 0.15 -11.98 4.17
CA ARG A 171 -0.57 -10.99 4.96
C ARG A 171 -0.09 -11.09 6.38
N ARG A 172 0.48 -10.03 6.90
CA ARG A 172 1.02 -9.97 8.26
C ARG A 172 1.13 -8.54 8.75
N ASP A 173 1.27 -8.37 10.05
CA ASP A 173 1.60 -7.09 10.62
C ASP A 173 2.96 -6.61 10.10
N PHE A 174 3.09 -5.30 9.96
CA PHE A 174 4.33 -4.64 9.58
C PHE A 174 4.67 -3.57 10.59
N ALA A 175 5.87 -3.62 11.15
CA ALA A 175 6.47 -2.54 11.90
C ALA A 175 7.59 -1.89 11.10
N GLY A 176 7.52 -0.59 10.91
CA GLY A 176 8.59 0.19 10.30
C GLY A 176 9.78 0.35 11.26
N TYR A 177 10.98 0.57 10.72
CA TYR A 177 12.12 0.99 11.53
C TYR A 177 11.91 2.37 12.17
N TRP A 178 10.98 3.16 11.66
CA TRP A 178 10.41 4.37 12.28
C TRP A 178 9.13 4.02 13.03
N GLU A 179 8.61 4.91 13.86
CA GLU A 179 7.42 4.72 14.69
C GLU A 179 6.13 4.53 13.85
N TYR A 180 6.01 3.35 13.24
CA TYR A 180 4.94 2.98 12.32
C TYR A 180 4.60 1.50 12.43
N HIS A 181 3.29 1.19 12.47
CA HIS A 181 2.78 -0.17 12.51
C HIS A 181 1.49 -0.27 11.69
N ILE A 182 1.40 -1.28 10.86
CA ILE A 182 0.20 -1.61 10.06
C ILE A 182 -0.22 -3.03 10.35
N GLU A 183 -1.48 -3.20 10.73
CA GLU A 183 -2.08 -4.50 10.91
C GLU A 183 -2.44 -5.13 9.56
N ALA A 184 -2.22 -6.44 9.44
CA ALA A 184 -2.59 -7.24 8.29
C ALA A 184 -2.16 -6.65 6.94
N ALA A 185 -1.00 -5.99 6.88
CA ALA A 185 -0.45 -5.44 5.64
C ALA A 185 -0.38 -6.50 4.53
N LEU A 186 -0.69 -6.10 3.30
CA LEU A 186 -0.68 -6.98 2.13
C LEU A 186 0.68 -6.92 1.46
N PHE A 187 1.35 -8.06 1.32
CA PHE A 187 2.62 -8.15 0.62
C PHE A 187 2.43 -8.87 -0.71
N THR A 188 2.85 -8.22 -1.79
CA THR A 188 2.67 -8.71 -3.15
C THR A 188 4.00 -8.90 -3.87
N ALA A 189 4.03 -9.78 -4.88
CA ALA A 189 5.14 -9.95 -5.81
C ALA A 189 4.58 -10.22 -7.23
N PRO A 190 5.34 -9.89 -8.28
CA PRO A 190 6.68 -9.29 -8.31
C PRO A 190 6.68 -7.82 -7.86
N PRO A 191 7.88 -7.27 -7.50
CA PRO A 191 8.00 -5.89 -7.04
C PRO A 191 7.83 -4.86 -8.16
N ARG A 192 7.29 -3.67 -7.81
CA ARG A 192 7.23 -2.49 -8.66
C ARG A 192 7.90 -1.30 -7.98
N ARG A 193 8.57 -0.46 -8.75
CA ARG A 193 9.22 0.76 -8.25
C ARG A 193 8.25 1.93 -8.10
N ASP A 194 7.24 2.01 -8.96
CA ASP A 194 6.19 3.04 -8.97
C ASP A 194 5.00 2.70 -8.05
N HIS A 195 5.29 2.07 -6.93
CA HIS A 195 4.30 1.59 -5.95
C HIS A 195 3.69 2.69 -5.09
N SER A 196 4.36 3.83 -4.92
CA SER A 196 3.94 4.90 -4.00
C SER A 196 2.53 5.42 -4.33
N GLY A 197 1.54 5.07 -3.51
CA GLY A 197 0.14 5.46 -3.72
C GLY A 197 -0.59 4.68 -4.83
N ALA A 198 0.05 3.71 -5.48
CA ALA A 198 -0.57 2.87 -6.49
C ALA A 198 -1.74 2.06 -5.92
N GLY A 199 -2.80 1.89 -6.70
CA GLY A 199 -3.94 1.07 -6.32
C GLY A 199 -3.67 -0.42 -6.53
N LEU A 200 -4.04 -1.24 -5.55
CA LEU A 200 -4.12 -2.69 -5.64
C LEU A 200 -5.59 -3.10 -5.79
N PHE A 201 -5.93 -3.79 -6.87
CA PHE A 201 -7.30 -4.14 -7.20
C PHE A 201 -7.50 -5.65 -7.32
N ASN A 202 -8.67 -6.13 -6.88
CA ASN A 202 -9.10 -7.51 -7.11
C ASN A 202 -9.67 -7.68 -8.55
N SER A 203 -10.06 -8.89 -8.90
CA SER A 203 -10.62 -9.21 -10.23
C SER A 203 -11.97 -8.56 -10.54
N ALA A 204 -12.67 -8.03 -9.54
CA ALA A 204 -13.89 -7.25 -9.70
C ALA A 204 -13.62 -5.75 -9.92
N GLY A 205 -12.35 -5.32 -9.96
CA GLY A 205 -11.95 -3.92 -10.08
C GLY A 205 -12.15 -3.12 -8.79
N GLU A 206 -12.29 -3.77 -7.65
CA GLU A 206 -12.41 -3.12 -6.36
C GLU A 206 -11.04 -2.85 -5.75
N LEU A 207 -10.86 -1.67 -5.16
CA LEU A 207 -9.64 -1.27 -4.48
C LEU A 207 -9.50 -2.05 -3.17
N VAL A 208 -8.39 -2.78 -3.00
CA VAL A 208 -8.11 -3.58 -1.80
C VAL A 208 -6.87 -3.11 -1.04
N GLY A 209 -6.06 -2.22 -1.63
CA GLY A 209 -4.90 -1.68 -0.94
C GLY A 209 -4.26 -0.49 -1.66
N ILE A 210 -3.49 0.30 -0.91
CA ILE A 210 -2.68 1.42 -1.41
C ILE A 210 -1.20 1.11 -1.23
N GLY A 211 -0.44 1.23 -2.30
CA GLY A 211 1.01 0.96 -2.32
C GLY A 211 1.80 1.89 -1.42
N SER A 212 2.64 1.31 -0.58
CA SER A 212 3.43 2.04 0.40
C SER A 212 4.93 1.83 0.25
N LEU A 213 5.41 0.59 0.28
CA LEU A 213 6.85 0.30 0.35
C LEU A 213 7.28 -0.75 -0.68
N LEU A 214 8.53 -0.64 -1.08
CA LEU A 214 9.29 -1.73 -1.66
C LEU A 214 9.95 -2.50 -0.52
N VAL A 215 9.81 -3.83 -0.49
CA VAL A 215 10.37 -4.68 0.56
C VAL A 215 11.26 -5.76 -0.04
N ALA A 216 12.36 -6.06 0.65
CA ALA A 216 13.29 -7.10 0.21
C ALA A 216 12.70 -8.50 0.37
N ASP A 217 11.87 -8.70 1.40
CA ASP A 217 11.21 -9.98 1.68
C ASP A 217 9.69 -9.82 1.87
N ALA A 218 8.96 -10.02 0.79
CA ALA A 218 7.50 -10.01 0.79
C ALA A 218 6.91 -11.31 1.37
N ALA A 219 7.65 -12.42 1.33
CA ALA A 219 7.19 -13.70 1.87
C ALA A 219 7.20 -13.72 3.41
N GLY A 220 8.08 -12.91 4.02
CA GLY A 220 8.34 -12.91 5.44
C GLY A 220 9.28 -14.05 5.82
N SER A 221 10.42 -13.70 6.39
CA SER A 221 11.23 -14.65 7.12
C SER A 221 10.43 -15.13 8.32
N VAL A 222 10.46 -16.41 8.58
CA VAL A 222 9.97 -16.96 9.87
C VAL A 222 10.98 -16.56 10.91
N GLU A 223 10.85 -15.34 11.46
CA GLU A 223 11.57 -14.96 12.67
C GLU A 223 11.07 -15.88 13.79
N GLY A 224 11.96 -16.70 14.34
CA GLY A 224 11.68 -17.50 15.52
C GLY A 224 11.97 -19.00 15.43
N ARG A 225 12.63 -19.52 14.39
CA ARG A 225 13.13 -20.90 14.40
C ARG A 225 14.64 -20.93 14.52
N THR A 226 15.14 -20.69 15.72
CA THR A 226 16.44 -21.19 16.14
C THR A 226 16.29 -22.70 16.38
N ASP A 227 16.17 -23.47 15.31
CA ASP A 227 16.32 -24.91 15.41
C ASP A 227 17.80 -25.20 15.54
N GLY A 228 18.11 -25.83 16.68
CA GLY A 228 19.44 -26.24 17.05
C GLY A 228 20.14 -27.05 15.96
N VAL A 229 21.42 -26.89 15.94
CA VAL A 229 22.48 -27.75 15.37
C VAL A 229 21.97 -28.96 14.59
N GLY A 230 22.01 -28.88 13.23
CA GLY A 230 21.86 -30.06 12.38
C GLY A 230 21.24 -29.80 11.03
N GLY A 231 22.06 -29.53 10.00
CA GLY A 231 21.78 -29.88 8.61
C GLY A 231 20.78 -29.00 7.86
N GLY A 232 21.27 -28.13 6.99
CA GLY A 232 20.72 -27.86 5.66
C GLY A 232 19.23 -27.54 5.52
N ALA A 233 18.63 -26.71 6.34
CA ALA A 233 17.33 -26.11 6.06
C ALA A 233 17.53 -24.96 5.07
N GLY A 234 17.18 -25.20 3.81
CA GLY A 234 17.28 -24.21 2.74
C GLY A 234 16.57 -22.93 3.15
N GLN A 235 17.31 -21.84 3.30
CA GLN A 235 16.75 -20.50 3.36
C GLN A 235 15.87 -20.35 2.14
N ARG A 236 14.56 -20.15 2.34
CA ARG A 236 13.68 -19.78 1.23
C ARG A 236 14.27 -18.51 0.62
N PRO A 237 14.48 -18.45 -0.69
CA PRO A 237 15.04 -17.27 -1.32
C PRO A 237 14.18 -16.06 -0.95
N GLN A 238 14.81 -14.98 -0.48
CA GLN A 238 14.14 -13.72 -0.23
C GLN A 238 13.39 -13.30 -1.50
N ARG A 239 12.10 -13.07 -1.40
CA ARG A 239 11.27 -12.65 -2.53
C ARG A 239 10.94 -11.18 -2.37
N SER A 240 11.62 -10.34 -3.13
CA SER A 240 11.31 -8.90 -3.15
C SER A 240 9.86 -8.66 -3.61
N GLY A 241 9.24 -7.64 -3.07
CA GLY A 241 7.85 -7.29 -3.37
C GLY A 241 7.48 -5.90 -2.89
N ASN A 242 6.18 -5.65 -2.83
CA ASN A 242 5.65 -4.41 -2.32
C ASN A 242 4.72 -4.66 -1.13
N LEU A 243 4.70 -3.70 -0.22
CA LEU A 243 3.72 -3.60 0.84
C LEU A 243 2.60 -2.65 0.41
N PHE A 244 1.37 -3.11 0.58
CA PHE A 244 0.15 -2.30 0.43
C PHE A 244 -0.56 -2.17 1.77
N VAL A 245 -0.98 -0.94 2.07
CA VAL A 245 -1.83 -0.66 3.24
C VAL A 245 -3.24 -1.14 2.92
N PRO A 246 -3.85 -2.02 3.75
CA PRO A 246 -5.18 -2.56 3.51
C PRO A 246 -6.26 -1.48 3.50
N VAL A 247 -7.13 -1.47 2.49
CA VAL A 247 -8.21 -0.47 2.41
C VAL A 247 -9.26 -0.66 3.52
N ASP A 248 -9.35 -1.84 4.12
CA ASP A 248 -10.22 -2.09 5.29
C ASP A 248 -9.90 -1.14 6.46
N LEU A 249 -8.65 -0.65 6.56
CA LEU A 249 -8.25 0.33 7.57
C LEU A 249 -8.78 1.74 7.29
N LEU A 250 -9.23 2.03 6.07
CA LEU A 250 -9.77 3.35 5.70
C LEU A 250 -11.21 3.52 6.19
N THR A 251 -12.05 2.51 5.99
CA THR A 251 -13.50 2.61 6.24
C THR A 251 -13.86 3.18 7.61
N PRO A 252 -13.25 2.72 8.73
CA PRO A 252 -13.61 3.21 10.06
C PRO A 252 -13.14 4.66 10.32
N ILE A 253 -12.14 5.15 9.59
CA ILE A 253 -11.53 6.47 9.84
C ILE A 253 -11.89 7.52 8.78
N LEU A 254 -12.52 7.15 7.66
CA LEU A 254 -12.76 8.04 6.52
C LEU A 254 -13.52 9.31 6.91
N ALA A 255 -14.54 9.17 7.75
CA ALA A 255 -15.34 10.32 8.22
C ALA A 255 -14.49 11.31 9.03
N GLU A 256 -13.64 10.81 9.95
CA GLU A 256 -12.73 11.65 10.74
C GLU A 256 -11.66 12.30 9.86
N LEU A 257 -11.12 11.54 8.92
CA LEU A 257 -10.11 12.03 7.99
C LEU A 257 -10.65 13.20 7.14
N ARG A 258 -11.89 13.08 6.67
CA ARG A 258 -12.57 14.16 5.93
C ARG A 258 -12.85 15.39 6.80
N ALA A 259 -13.27 15.18 8.05
CA ALA A 259 -13.70 16.25 8.94
C ALA A 259 -12.55 16.97 9.64
N ARG A 260 -11.52 16.24 10.06
CA ARG A 260 -10.43 16.72 10.94
C ARG A 260 -9.05 16.65 10.30
N GLY A 261 -8.91 15.91 9.19
CA GLY A 261 -7.63 15.64 8.53
C GLY A 261 -6.80 14.50 9.13
N PHE A 262 -7.27 13.86 10.19
CA PHE A 262 -6.59 12.71 10.83
C PHE A 262 -7.60 11.94 11.71
N SER A 263 -7.30 10.65 11.97
CA SER A 263 -8.07 9.83 12.91
C SER A 263 -7.64 10.07 14.35
N ALA A 264 -8.48 9.67 15.29
CA ALA A 264 -8.13 9.69 16.72
C ALA A 264 -6.83 8.90 17.01
N ALA A 265 -6.61 7.78 16.31
CA ALA A 265 -5.42 6.94 16.44
C ALA A 265 -4.12 7.61 15.95
N SER A 266 -4.21 8.68 15.15
CA SER A 266 -3.04 9.47 14.73
C SER A 266 -2.47 10.35 15.84
N ARG A 267 -3.26 10.64 16.87
CA ARG A 267 -2.82 11.37 18.07
C ARG A 267 -2.15 10.40 19.02
N ARG A 268 -0.88 10.16 18.83
CA ARG A 268 -0.09 9.20 19.60
C ARG A 268 1.29 9.72 19.93
N ALA A 269 1.87 9.15 20.99
CA ALA A 269 3.21 9.50 21.43
C ALA A 269 4.23 9.32 20.31
N TRP A 270 5.12 10.28 20.18
CA TRP A 270 6.25 10.27 19.27
C TRP A 270 7.52 10.60 20.02
N LEU A 271 8.57 9.82 19.80
CA LEU A 271 9.89 10.01 20.42
C LEU A 271 10.92 10.51 19.41
N GLY A 272 10.76 10.20 18.13
CA GLY A 272 11.73 10.53 17.08
C GLY A 272 12.79 9.45 16.87
N LEU A 273 12.46 8.19 17.13
CA LEU A 273 13.36 7.05 17.04
C LEU A 273 13.19 6.27 15.75
N ASN A 274 14.32 5.80 15.22
CA ASN A 274 14.35 4.74 14.23
C ASN A 274 15.04 3.53 14.86
N CYS A 275 14.37 2.37 14.88
CA CYS A 275 14.86 1.16 15.55
C CYS A 275 14.76 -0.05 14.63
N ALA A 276 15.67 -1.01 14.83
CA ALA A 276 15.58 -2.35 14.23
C ALA A 276 16.05 -3.40 15.21
N VAL A 277 15.69 -4.66 14.97
CA VAL A 277 16.27 -5.79 15.69
C VAL A 277 17.61 -6.14 15.03
N LEU A 278 18.69 -6.02 15.78
CA LEU A 278 20.05 -6.43 15.39
C LEU A 278 20.58 -7.35 16.48
N ASP A 279 21.07 -8.52 16.09
CA ASP A 279 21.60 -9.55 17.01
C ASP A 279 20.62 -9.91 18.15
N GLY A 280 19.31 -10.01 17.78
CA GLY A 280 18.24 -10.36 18.73
C GLY A 280 17.85 -9.26 19.71
N ARG A 281 18.31 -8.02 19.52
CA ARG A 281 18.03 -6.87 20.40
C ARG A 281 17.51 -5.68 19.59
N ILE A 282 16.62 -4.90 20.17
CA ILE A 282 16.17 -3.64 19.56
C ILE A 282 17.31 -2.61 19.69
N ARG A 283 17.82 -2.13 18.57
CA ARG A 283 18.86 -1.09 18.50
C ARG A 283 18.32 0.18 17.88
N VAL A 284 18.68 1.31 18.46
CA VAL A 284 18.43 2.64 17.87
C VAL A 284 19.37 2.80 16.67
N LEU A 285 18.78 2.96 15.48
CA LEU A 285 19.54 3.20 14.24
C LEU A 285 19.82 4.70 14.05
N ARG A 286 18.84 5.50 14.45
CA ARG A 286 18.88 6.95 14.29
C ARG A 286 17.94 7.62 15.29
N VAL A 287 18.34 8.78 15.78
CA VAL A 287 17.52 9.73 16.53
C VAL A 287 17.26 10.94 15.63
N SER A 288 16.02 11.41 15.60
CA SER A 288 15.65 12.62 14.84
C SER A 288 16.10 13.87 15.59
N ASP A 289 16.72 14.82 14.90
CA ASP A 289 17.18 16.07 15.51
C ASP A 289 16.02 16.83 16.19
N ASP A 290 16.28 17.44 17.33
CA ASP A 290 15.31 18.17 18.16
C ASP A 290 14.07 17.35 18.54
N SER A 291 14.18 16.02 18.55
CA SER A 291 13.11 15.13 19.00
C SER A 291 13.14 14.91 20.51
N PRO A 292 12.04 14.40 21.11
CA PRO A 292 12.05 13.99 22.52
C PRO A 292 13.19 13.05 22.89
N ALA A 293 13.52 12.09 22.01
CA ALA A 293 14.63 11.15 22.25
C ALA A 293 16.00 11.83 22.20
N ASP A 294 16.19 12.78 21.28
CA ASP A 294 17.41 13.59 21.17
C ASP A 294 17.62 14.45 22.42
N VAL A 295 16.56 15.15 22.84
CA VAL A 295 16.57 15.97 24.07
C VAL A 295 16.88 15.13 25.32
N ALA A 296 16.40 13.87 25.37
CA ALA A 296 16.67 12.96 26.46
C ALA A 296 18.07 12.31 26.39
N GLY A 297 18.85 12.58 25.34
CA GLY A 297 20.21 12.09 25.17
C GLY A 297 20.32 10.64 24.64
N LEU A 298 19.27 10.13 23.95
CA LEU A 298 19.40 8.88 23.19
C LEU A 298 20.31 9.10 21.98
N VAL A 299 21.06 8.07 21.62
CA VAL A 299 21.96 8.09 20.45
C VAL A 299 21.82 6.80 19.64
N ALA A 300 22.29 6.84 18.40
CA ALA A 300 22.41 5.62 17.60
C ALA A 300 23.33 4.61 18.25
N GLY A 301 22.92 3.33 18.25
CA GLY A 301 23.63 2.23 18.91
C GLY A 301 23.04 1.83 20.28
N ASP A 302 22.24 2.68 20.92
CA ASP A 302 21.56 2.32 22.16
C ASP A 302 20.69 1.09 21.97
N GLY A 303 20.74 0.14 22.88
CA GLY A 303 19.84 -1.01 22.93
C GLY A 303 18.62 -0.69 23.79
N ILE A 304 17.40 -0.83 23.28
CA ILE A 304 16.18 -0.64 24.07
C ILE A 304 15.80 -1.98 24.70
N LEU A 305 15.74 -2.03 26.03
CA LEU A 305 15.40 -3.23 26.80
C LEU A 305 13.96 -3.18 27.30
N ARG A 306 13.53 -2.05 27.86
CA ARG A 306 12.18 -1.86 28.41
C ARG A 306 11.63 -0.48 28.11
N ILE A 307 10.32 -0.41 28.02
CA ILE A 307 9.54 0.84 27.97
C ILE A 307 8.46 0.79 29.05
N ASP A 308 8.44 1.79 29.93
CA ASP A 308 7.53 1.87 31.09
C ASP A 308 7.48 0.58 31.91
N GLY A 309 8.66 -0.04 32.12
CA GLY A 309 8.82 -1.30 32.85
C GLY A 309 8.48 -2.57 32.05
N THR A 310 7.87 -2.44 30.86
CA THR A 310 7.55 -3.57 29.99
C THR A 310 8.76 -3.95 29.14
N GLU A 311 9.19 -5.21 29.21
CA GLU A 311 10.27 -5.73 28.38
C GLU A 311 9.86 -5.86 26.94
N VAL A 312 10.73 -5.48 26.00
CA VAL A 312 10.47 -5.49 24.56
C VAL A 312 11.59 -6.17 23.79
N HIS A 313 11.23 -7.04 22.85
CA HIS A 313 12.18 -7.83 22.05
C HIS A 313 12.03 -7.60 20.55
N ALA A 314 10.92 -6.98 20.12
CA ALA A 314 10.61 -6.72 18.74
C ALA A 314 10.13 -5.28 18.55
N VAL A 315 10.37 -4.71 17.37
CA VAL A 315 10.05 -3.31 17.07
C VAL A 315 8.53 -3.05 17.13
N ASP A 316 7.72 -4.00 16.72
CA ASP A 316 6.26 -3.90 16.83
C ASP A 316 5.78 -3.85 18.29
N GLN A 317 6.40 -4.63 19.19
CA GLN A 317 6.13 -4.58 20.63
C GLN A 317 6.49 -3.20 21.20
N LEU A 318 7.66 -2.66 20.81
CA LEU A 318 8.10 -1.33 21.24
C LEU A 318 7.07 -0.27 20.85
N TRP A 319 6.63 -0.25 19.58
CA TRP A 319 5.66 0.74 19.14
C TRP A 319 4.28 0.53 19.76
N LYS A 320 3.79 -0.70 19.84
CA LYS A 320 2.51 -1.01 20.47
C LYS A 320 2.50 -0.60 21.94
N THR A 321 3.58 -0.88 22.70
CA THR A 321 3.71 -0.49 24.11
C THR A 321 3.78 1.04 24.27
N LEU A 322 4.55 1.72 23.40
CA LEU A 322 4.62 3.18 23.38
C LEU A 322 3.24 3.81 23.26
N TRP A 323 2.40 3.31 22.35
CA TRP A 323 1.07 3.88 22.09
C TRP A 323 -0.01 3.39 23.05
N ALA A 324 0.13 2.23 23.66
CA ALA A 324 -0.80 1.73 24.68
C ALA A 324 -0.75 2.56 25.98
N GLY A 325 0.30 3.33 26.20
CA GLY A 325 0.50 4.16 27.40
C GLY A 325 -0.45 5.35 27.55
N GLY A 326 -1.43 5.53 26.68
CA GLY A 326 -2.52 6.51 26.81
C GLY A 326 -2.20 7.87 26.17
N ALA A 327 -2.04 8.93 26.98
CA ALA A 327 -1.84 10.29 26.46
C ALA A 327 -0.61 10.38 25.53
N PRO A 328 -0.73 11.08 24.38
CA PRO A 328 0.39 11.23 23.45
C PRO A 328 1.54 12.06 24.03
N GLU A 329 1.25 12.94 24.99
CA GLU A 329 2.22 13.80 25.67
C GLU A 329 2.34 13.32 27.10
N ARG A 330 3.41 12.60 27.43
CA ARG A 330 3.67 12.03 28.74
C ARG A 330 5.15 11.72 28.95
N GLU A 331 5.57 11.55 30.20
CA GLU A 331 6.86 11.00 30.52
C GLU A 331 6.86 9.49 30.24
N ILE A 332 7.91 9.02 29.57
CA ILE A 332 8.16 7.63 29.23
C ILE A 332 9.50 7.23 29.83
N SER A 333 9.52 6.09 30.52
CA SER A 333 10.75 5.53 31.06
C SER A 333 11.30 4.50 30.07
N LEU A 334 12.48 4.75 29.53
CA LEU A 334 13.23 3.81 28.68
C LEU A 334 14.41 3.25 29.46
N GLU A 335 14.45 1.92 29.60
CA GLU A 335 15.64 1.21 30.06
C GLU A 335 16.46 0.83 28.83
N ILE A 336 17.68 1.35 28.77
CA ILE A 336 18.56 1.18 27.62
C ILE A 336 19.90 0.55 28.04
N GLU A 337 20.53 -0.12 27.07
CA GLU A 337 21.91 -0.59 27.17
C GLU A 337 22.80 0.27 26.29
N ARG A 338 23.82 0.88 26.90
CA ARG A 338 24.88 1.64 26.22
C ARG A 338 26.21 1.25 26.79
N ASP A 339 27.18 0.88 25.97
CA ASP A 339 28.54 0.44 26.39
C ASP A 339 28.51 -0.67 27.45
N ASN A 340 27.58 -1.62 27.29
CA ASN A 340 27.29 -2.72 28.23
C ASN A 340 26.79 -2.26 29.62
N LEU A 341 26.41 -1.01 29.76
CA LEU A 341 25.81 -0.48 30.97
C LEU A 341 24.33 -0.24 30.77
N VAL A 342 23.52 -0.72 31.70
CA VAL A 342 22.08 -0.48 31.71
C VAL A 342 21.81 0.82 32.45
N GLN A 343 21.02 1.69 31.81
CA GLN A 343 20.58 2.96 32.39
C GLN A 343 19.14 3.26 32.04
N THR A 344 18.50 4.07 32.86
CA THR A 344 17.13 4.52 32.63
C THR A 344 17.13 5.98 32.20
N LEU A 345 16.50 6.23 31.04
CA LEU A 345 16.27 7.58 30.52
C LEU A 345 14.79 7.92 30.61
N LYS A 346 14.49 9.16 31.03
CA LYS A 346 13.14 9.70 31.00
C LYS A 346 12.97 10.59 29.77
N VAL A 347 12.01 10.23 28.93
CA VAL A 347 11.73 10.91 27.66
C VAL A 347 10.32 11.49 27.73
N PHE A 348 10.15 12.78 27.53
CA PHE A 348 8.82 13.38 27.44
C PHE A 348 8.33 13.36 26.00
N SER A 349 7.41 12.45 25.67
CA SER A 349 6.85 12.30 24.32
C SER A 349 5.99 13.49 23.90
N VAL A 350 5.85 13.68 22.59
CA VAL A 350 4.97 14.71 22.01
C VAL A 350 3.91 14.06 21.11
N ASP A 351 2.78 14.75 20.96
CA ASP A 351 1.76 14.34 19.98
C ASP A 351 2.34 14.45 18.56
N ARG A 352 2.43 13.32 17.85
CA ARG A 352 2.99 13.27 16.50
C ARG A 352 2.36 14.30 15.57
N MET A 353 1.04 14.55 15.67
CA MET A 353 0.34 15.48 14.82
C MET A 353 0.77 16.95 15.03
N LYS A 354 1.31 17.29 16.22
CA LYS A 354 1.85 18.63 16.50
C LYS A 354 3.24 18.88 15.90
N THR A 355 3.96 17.82 15.51
CA THR A 355 5.30 17.94 14.93
C THR A 355 5.30 18.22 13.43
N LEU A 356 4.15 18.06 12.77
CA LEU A 356 3.98 18.22 11.33
C LEU A 356 3.64 19.68 10.99
N LYS A 357 4.35 20.24 10.03
CA LYS A 357 4.08 21.57 9.52
C LYS A 357 2.90 21.56 8.56
N ARG A 358 2.11 22.59 8.60
CA ARG A 358 1.00 22.81 7.68
C ARG A 358 1.31 24.00 6.79
N ALA A 359 0.83 23.97 5.54
CA ALA A 359 0.91 25.10 4.65
C ALA A 359 0.20 26.31 5.30
N LYS A 360 0.81 27.49 5.20
CA LYS A 360 0.20 28.73 5.68
C LYS A 360 -0.90 29.14 4.69
N GLY A 361 -2.14 29.24 5.14
CA GLY A 361 -3.26 29.77 4.35
C GLY A 361 -4.25 28.73 3.79
N ILE A 362 -4.27 27.53 4.33
CA ILE A 362 -5.32 26.54 4.05
C ILE A 362 -6.20 26.33 5.29
#